data_05d64f06d6ac5dced14802d764dfefba
#
_entry.id   05d64f06d6ac5dced14802d764dfefba
#
_cell.length_a   1.000
_cell.length_b   1.000
_cell.length_c   1.000
_cell.angle_alpha   90.00
_cell.angle_beta   90.00
_cell.angle_gamma   90.00
#
_symmetry.space_group_name_H-M   'P 1'
#
loop_
_entity.id
_entity.type
_entity.pdbx_description
1 polymer ?
#
loop_
_entity_poly.entity_id
_entity_poly.type
_entity_poly.pdbx_seq_one_letter_code
_entity_poly.pdbx_strand_id
1 'polypeptide(L)'
;LSTGFDLSSTVTHLNTEEMSSFQSYIDGVTFKDDGTKMYTIDNESNLISQFKLTTPYDVSTLSLEGTYNIDSHDTEGREVAFSNDGSKMFFIGDANDKVYEFNLSCNWSIIDGACDDPVGKYKGGKDHLAIIDSQTATAKQIAIHATTPVLNRMFWLRRHRSNDQLSNQNIRLNFSNSMMASLSEMLPVSNKTNELLDKLSDEWSFWSEGSISFGRAGDTSHSSSKKIDSKGVSFGMDKKISENKLYGYAFRYGRDEVDVGSFGTTLDTDSISLSLYGTFPHDDERFIEGILGVSKLKTDHVRKGGGNTRTGNRNGSQVFGSINYFTTYQKEKFNISPNIRIDLSYTELSKYSETGVASLVYNKQVVETGMISSGFNLSNIIDYNSLTFEPNAGLEFSLDFSPTSDATYRYISQTTEYTRGIGQDSKSIRGNI
;
A
#
# COMPACT_ATOMS: atom_id res chain seq x y z
N LEU A 1 -36.17 -15.10 13.42
CA LEU A 1 -37.26 -14.23 12.98
C LEU A 1 -37.42 -14.34 11.47
N SER A 2 -38.65 -14.48 10.96
CA SER A 2 -38.93 -14.50 9.51
C SER A 2 -38.75 -13.11 8.88
N THR A 3 -38.86 -12.06 9.68
CA THR A 3 -38.51 -10.69 9.34
C THR A 3 -37.53 -10.16 10.39
N GLY A 4 -36.36 -9.67 9.98
CA GLY A 4 -35.35 -9.20 10.91
C GLY A 4 -35.85 -8.04 11.77
N PHE A 5 -35.56 -8.08 13.08
CA PHE A 5 -35.95 -7.08 14.09
C PHE A 5 -37.46 -6.90 14.29
N ASP A 6 -38.31 -7.82 13.78
CA ASP A 6 -39.75 -7.77 13.93
C ASP A 6 -40.23 -8.94 14.80
N LEU A 7 -40.58 -8.67 16.05
CA LEU A 7 -41.09 -9.66 17.00
C LEU A 7 -42.53 -10.12 16.72
N SER A 8 -43.26 -9.44 15.82
CA SER A 8 -44.56 -9.94 15.33
C SER A 8 -44.40 -11.04 14.28
N SER A 9 -43.20 -11.23 13.76
CA SER A 9 -42.87 -12.32 12.84
C SER A 9 -42.78 -13.66 13.58
N THR A 10 -42.83 -14.77 12.85
CA THR A 10 -42.72 -16.11 13.45
C THR A 10 -41.35 -16.25 14.13
N VAL A 11 -41.39 -16.58 15.42
CA VAL A 11 -40.20 -16.87 16.23
C VAL A 11 -40.06 -18.40 16.35
N THR A 12 -38.91 -18.92 15.93
CA THR A 12 -38.58 -20.34 16.02
C THR A 12 -37.38 -20.52 16.93
N HIS A 13 -37.50 -21.37 17.94
CA HIS A 13 -36.38 -21.80 18.78
C HIS A 13 -35.47 -22.72 17.93
N LEU A 14 -34.16 -22.45 17.90
CA LEU A 14 -33.18 -23.21 17.13
C LEU A 14 -32.33 -24.12 18.02
N ASN A 15 -31.58 -23.53 18.95
CA ASN A 15 -30.61 -24.25 19.76
C ASN A 15 -30.65 -23.75 21.21
N THR A 16 -30.24 -24.63 22.14
CA THR A 16 -29.96 -24.31 23.55
C THR A 16 -28.58 -24.84 23.89
N GLU A 17 -27.83 -24.09 24.66
CA GLU A 17 -26.55 -24.54 25.24
C GLU A 17 -26.59 -24.37 26.75
N GLU A 18 -26.13 -25.39 27.47
CA GLU A 18 -26.07 -25.39 28.92
C GLU A 18 -24.79 -24.70 29.39
N MET A 19 -24.94 -23.55 30.05
CA MET A 19 -23.81 -22.69 30.44
C MET A 19 -23.32 -22.93 31.87
N SER A 20 -23.99 -23.76 32.66
CA SER A 20 -23.65 -24.01 34.08
C SER A 20 -22.26 -24.58 34.33
N SER A 21 -21.65 -25.20 33.30
CA SER A 21 -20.27 -25.64 33.36
C SER A 21 -19.22 -24.50 33.24
N PHE A 22 -19.65 -23.31 32.79
CA PHE A 22 -18.81 -22.15 32.57
C PHE A 22 -19.09 -21.02 33.55
N GLN A 23 -20.34 -20.73 33.82
CA GLN A 23 -20.84 -19.64 34.65
C GLN A 23 -22.14 -20.03 35.38
N SER A 24 -22.35 -19.49 36.60
CA SER A 24 -23.50 -19.83 37.44
C SER A 24 -24.67 -18.89 37.23
N TYR A 25 -24.40 -17.59 37.06
CA TYR A 25 -25.43 -16.53 36.94
C TYR A 25 -25.07 -15.56 35.84
N ILE A 26 -25.60 -15.83 34.64
CA ILE A 26 -25.37 -14.99 33.46
C ILE A 26 -26.41 -13.88 33.41
N ASP A 27 -25.99 -12.62 33.47
CA ASP A 27 -26.86 -11.45 33.41
C ASP A 27 -26.88 -10.81 32.02
N GLY A 28 -25.79 -10.86 31.26
CA GLY A 28 -25.69 -10.26 29.95
C GLY A 28 -25.04 -11.15 28.91
N VAL A 29 -25.45 -10.98 27.65
CA VAL A 29 -24.86 -11.64 26.49
C VAL A 29 -24.74 -10.69 25.32
N THR A 30 -23.59 -10.68 24.67
CA THR A 30 -23.39 -9.95 23.42
C THR A 30 -22.57 -10.77 22.41
N PHE A 31 -22.71 -10.45 21.14
CA PHE A 31 -21.97 -11.09 20.05
C PHE A 31 -21.10 -10.10 19.30
N LYS A 32 -20.01 -10.60 18.77
CA LYS A 32 -19.32 -9.92 17.70
C LYS A 32 -20.22 -9.84 16.47
N ASP A 33 -20.14 -8.75 15.70
CA ASP A 33 -21.05 -8.50 14.56
C ASP A 33 -21.08 -9.63 13.51
N ASP A 34 -19.99 -10.38 13.34
CA ASP A 34 -19.92 -11.52 12.42
C ASP A 34 -20.41 -12.84 13.04
N GLY A 35 -20.83 -12.82 14.30
CA GLY A 35 -21.34 -14.00 15.02
C GLY A 35 -20.31 -15.05 15.39
N THR A 36 -19.00 -14.81 15.15
CA THR A 36 -17.95 -15.79 15.43
C THR A 36 -17.52 -15.84 16.88
N LYS A 37 -17.89 -14.81 17.67
CA LYS A 37 -17.65 -14.76 19.13
C LYS A 37 -18.90 -14.36 19.88
N MET A 38 -19.01 -14.89 21.10
CA MET A 38 -20.05 -14.54 22.10
C MET A 38 -19.32 -14.16 23.40
N TYR A 39 -19.90 -13.22 24.11
CA TYR A 39 -19.41 -12.78 25.41
C TYR A 39 -20.60 -12.83 26.40
N THR A 40 -20.30 -13.28 27.60
CA THR A 40 -21.26 -13.27 28.70
C THR A 40 -20.62 -12.61 29.91
N ILE A 41 -21.45 -12.03 30.79
CA ILE A 41 -21.04 -11.53 32.09
C ILE A 41 -21.84 -12.23 33.16
N ASP A 42 -21.15 -12.61 34.23
CA ASP A 42 -21.69 -13.34 35.38
C ASP A 42 -21.48 -12.51 36.63
N ASN A 43 -22.55 -12.24 37.37
CA ASN A 43 -22.53 -11.38 38.56
C ASN A 43 -22.11 -12.10 39.85
N GLU A 44 -22.13 -13.44 39.91
CA GLU A 44 -21.69 -14.19 41.07
C GLU A 44 -20.17 -14.44 41.03
N SER A 45 -19.68 -14.86 39.88
CA SER A 45 -18.24 -15.11 39.69
C SER A 45 -17.44 -13.86 39.32
N ASN A 46 -18.12 -12.75 38.99
CA ASN A 46 -17.52 -11.50 38.53
C ASN A 46 -16.58 -11.70 37.32
N LEU A 47 -17.03 -12.54 36.39
CA LEU A 47 -16.26 -12.88 35.19
C LEU A 47 -17.00 -12.44 33.91
N ILE A 48 -16.30 -11.82 33.03
CA ILE A 48 -16.68 -11.74 31.61
C ILE A 48 -16.03 -12.92 30.91
N SER A 49 -16.82 -13.78 30.27
CA SER A 49 -16.33 -14.94 29.50
C SER A 49 -16.44 -14.71 28.01
N GLN A 50 -15.41 -15.13 27.30
CA GLN A 50 -15.32 -15.07 25.84
C GLN A 50 -15.39 -16.47 25.25
N PHE A 51 -16.31 -16.67 24.32
CA PHE A 51 -16.51 -17.92 23.60
C PHE A 51 -16.28 -17.73 22.11
N LYS A 52 -15.70 -18.73 21.47
CA LYS A 52 -15.63 -18.87 20.02
C LYS A 52 -16.79 -19.74 19.54
N LEU A 53 -17.42 -19.34 18.43
CA LEU A 53 -18.43 -20.14 17.73
C LEU A 53 -17.85 -20.62 16.40
N THR A 54 -17.90 -21.93 16.14
CA THR A 54 -17.41 -22.48 14.85
C THR A 54 -18.41 -22.23 13.72
N THR A 55 -19.69 -22.09 14.07
CA THR A 55 -20.76 -21.63 13.17
C THR A 55 -21.28 -20.28 13.70
N PRO A 56 -21.23 -19.20 12.90
CA PRO A 56 -21.68 -17.89 13.35
C PRO A 56 -23.12 -17.90 13.93
N TYR A 57 -23.27 -17.28 15.11
CA TYR A 57 -24.54 -17.16 15.86
C TYR A 57 -25.15 -18.49 16.29
N ASP A 58 -24.51 -19.64 16.12
CA ASP A 58 -24.98 -20.93 16.58
C ASP A 58 -24.34 -21.27 17.92
N VAL A 59 -25.12 -21.08 19.01
CA VAL A 59 -24.68 -21.28 20.40
C VAL A 59 -24.32 -22.73 20.71
N SER A 60 -24.82 -23.70 19.96
CA SER A 60 -24.47 -25.12 20.14
C SER A 60 -23.03 -25.44 19.72
N THR A 61 -22.34 -24.50 19.04
CA THR A 61 -20.96 -24.65 18.54
C THR A 61 -19.93 -23.87 19.37
N LEU A 62 -20.34 -23.36 20.54
CA LEU A 62 -19.48 -22.55 21.37
C LEU A 62 -18.33 -23.35 22.04
N SER A 63 -17.23 -22.69 22.28
CA SER A 63 -16.12 -23.15 23.10
C SER A 63 -15.53 -22.00 23.89
N LEU A 64 -15.28 -22.18 25.18
CA LEU A 64 -14.68 -21.15 26.02
C LEU A 64 -13.24 -20.86 25.55
N GLU A 65 -12.92 -19.61 25.29
CA GLU A 65 -11.56 -19.16 24.96
C GLU A 65 -10.83 -18.60 26.18
N GLY A 66 -11.56 -17.94 27.09
CA GLY A 66 -11.00 -17.41 28.33
C GLY A 66 -11.95 -16.46 29.05
N THR A 67 -11.48 -15.92 30.17
CA THR A 67 -12.25 -15.05 31.06
C THR A 67 -11.47 -13.81 31.46
N TYR A 68 -12.18 -12.73 31.79
CA TYR A 68 -11.66 -11.52 32.39
C TYR A 68 -12.37 -11.26 33.72
N ASN A 69 -11.60 -11.15 34.83
CA ASN A 69 -12.14 -10.89 36.16
C ASN A 69 -12.32 -9.38 36.37
N ILE A 70 -13.51 -8.98 36.83
CA ILE A 70 -13.90 -7.59 37.06
C ILE A 70 -13.88 -7.17 38.53
N ASP A 71 -13.53 -8.05 39.50
CA ASP A 71 -13.54 -7.78 40.94
C ASP A 71 -12.83 -6.50 41.35
N SER A 72 -11.75 -6.15 40.67
CA SER A 72 -11.01 -4.92 40.97
C SER A 72 -11.73 -3.64 40.57
N HIS A 73 -12.82 -3.74 39.83
CA HIS A 73 -13.63 -2.61 39.34
C HIS A 73 -15.04 -2.62 39.93
N ASP A 74 -15.71 -3.77 39.85
CA ASP A 74 -17.08 -3.95 40.37
C ASP A 74 -17.30 -5.42 40.74
N THR A 75 -18.19 -5.68 41.70
CA THR A 75 -18.54 -7.03 42.19
C THR A 75 -19.89 -7.52 41.68
N GLU A 76 -20.58 -6.74 40.87
CA GLU A 76 -21.87 -7.08 40.28
C GLU A 76 -21.96 -6.55 38.84
N GLY A 77 -21.42 -7.34 37.91
CA GLY A 77 -21.48 -7.03 36.48
C GLY A 77 -22.84 -7.45 35.88
N ARG A 78 -23.50 -6.57 35.11
CA ARG A 78 -24.84 -6.81 34.54
C ARG A 78 -24.84 -6.96 33.01
N GLU A 79 -24.07 -6.18 32.30
CA GLU A 79 -24.11 -6.16 30.85
C GLU A 79 -22.69 -5.90 30.31
N VAL A 80 -22.36 -6.50 29.18
CA VAL A 80 -21.12 -6.28 28.46
C VAL A 80 -21.41 -5.87 27.01
N ALA A 81 -20.71 -4.85 26.53
CA ALA A 81 -20.84 -4.34 25.17
C ALA A 81 -19.48 -4.00 24.57
N PHE A 82 -19.42 -3.87 23.26
CA PHE A 82 -18.21 -3.49 22.54
C PHE A 82 -18.48 -2.31 21.60
N SER A 83 -17.43 -1.55 21.29
CA SER A 83 -17.47 -0.61 20.17
C SER A 83 -17.61 -1.36 18.84
N ASN A 84 -18.16 -0.71 17.82
CA ASN A 84 -18.43 -1.34 16.51
C ASN A 84 -17.16 -1.95 15.86
N ASP A 85 -15.99 -1.41 16.17
CA ASP A 85 -14.70 -1.93 15.70
C ASP A 85 -14.06 -2.95 16.68
N GLY A 86 -14.71 -3.19 17.83
CA GLY A 86 -14.22 -4.07 18.87
C GLY A 86 -12.98 -3.59 19.62
N SER A 87 -12.54 -2.35 19.41
CA SER A 87 -11.34 -1.79 20.08
C SER A 87 -11.55 -1.45 21.54
N LYS A 88 -12.81 -1.32 21.96
CA LYS A 88 -13.23 -1.02 23.33
C LYS A 88 -14.27 -2.01 23.83
N MET A 89 -14.16 -2.32 25.12
CA MET A 89 -15.16 -3.05 25.88
C MET A 89 -15.74 -2.14 26.94
N PHE A 90 -17.03 -2.28 27.17
CA PHE A 90 -17.78 -1.61 28.23
C PHE A 90 -18.49 -2.66 29.07
N PHE A 91 -18.57 -2.45 30.38
CA PHE A 91 -19.52 -3.18 31.20
C PHE A 91 -20.20 -2.25 32.20
N ILE A 92 -21.40 -2.65 32.61
CA ILE A 92 -22.18 -1.96 33.67
C ILE A 92 -21.96 -2.74 34.95
N GLY A 93 -21.51 -2.03 36.00
CA GLY A 93 -21.39 -2.54 37.36
C GLY A 93 -22.51 -1.99 38.25
N ASP A 94 -23.28 -2.87 38.87
CA ASP A 94 -24.45 -2.53 39.68
C ASP A 94 -24.06 -2.16 41.12
N ALA A 95 -23.02 -2.80 41.67
CA ALA A 95 -22.56 -2.50 43.03
C ALA A 95 -22.04 -1.05 43.21
N ASN A 96 -21.53 -0.43 42.17
CA ASN A 96 -21.04 0.93 42.18
C ASN A 96 -21.79 1.90 41.29
N ASP A 97 -22.89 1.48 40.64
CA ASP A 97 -23.68 2.28 39.69
C ASP A 97 -22.81 2.94 38.60
N LYS A 98 -21.89 2.19 37.96
CA LYS A 98 -20.92 2.72 37.02
C LYS A 98 -20.91 1.99 35.71
N VAL A 99 -20.52 2.73 34.67
CA VAL A 99 -20.09 2.16 33.38
C VAL A 99 -18.56 2.21 33.32
N TYR A 100 -17.94 1.07 33.06
CA TYR A 100 -16.50 0.93 32.94
C TYR A 100 -16.13 0.79 31.47
N GLU A 101 -15.08 1.51 31.04
CA GLU A 101 -14.56 1.51 29.69
C GLU A 101 -13.14 0.97 29.67
N PHE A 102 -12.87 0.03 28.76
CA PHE A 102 -11.55 -0.59 28.56
C PHE A 102 -11.12 -0.47 27.12
N ASN A 103 -9.87 -0.12 26.91
CA ASN A 103 -9.23 -0.29 25.61
C ASN A 103 -8.71 -1.74 25.51
N LEU A 104 -9.13 -2.44 24.48
CA LEU A 104 -8.67 -3.79 24.23
C LEU A 104 -7.37 -3.77 23.45
N SER A 105 -6.41 -4.57 23.87
CA SER A 105 -5.14 -4.79 23.14
C SER A 105 -5.37 -5.49 21.80
N CYS A 106 -6.46 -6.22 21.70
CA CYS A 106 -6.93 -6.94 20.52
C CYS A 106 -8.42 -6.68 20.33
N ASN A 107 -8.82 -6.24 19.16
CA ASN A 107 -10.22 -5.99 18.85
C ASN A 107 -11.03 -7.26 19.08
N TRP A 108 -12.15 -7.14 19.80
CA TRP A 108 -13.03 -8.28 20.12
C TRP A 108 -12.32 -9.40 20.90
N SER A 109 -11.32 -9.08 21.76
CA SER A 109 -10.73 -10.05 22.68
C SER A 109 -10.52 -9.46 24.06
N ILE A 110 -11.10 -10.10 25.08
CA ILE A 110 -10.91 -9.78 26.50
C ILE A 110 -9.73 -10.54 27.11
N ILE A 111 -9.10 -11.42 26.36
CA ILE A 111 -8.01 -12.27 26.82
C ILE A 111 -6.70 -11.59 26.48
N ASP A 112 -5.90 -11.27 27.51
CA ASP A 112 -4.60 -10.67 27.30
C ASP A 112 -3.71 -11.52 26.40
N GLY A 113 -3.33 -10.94 25.28
CA GLY A 113 -2.48 -11.56 24.27
C GLY A 113 -3.15 -12.57 23.36
N ALA A 114 -4.48 -12.72 23.39
CA ALA A 114 -5.25 -13.57 22.48
C ALA A 114 -5.96 -12.74 21.41
N CYS A 115 -5.20 -12.12 20.52
CA CYS A 115 -5.78 -11.68 19.28
C CYS A 115 -6.06 -12.89 18.39
N ASP A 116 -7.20 -12.92 17.67
CA ASP A 116 -7.49 -13.94 16.65
C ASP A 116 -6.41 -13.99 15.57
N ASP A 117 -5.70 -12.88 15.38
CA ASP A 117 -4.44 -12.84 14.66
C ASP A 117 -3.29 -13.12 15.67
N PRO A 118 -2.58 -14.25 15.55
CA PRO A 118 -1.45 -14.57 16.41
C PRO A 118 -0.36 -13.49 16.42
N VAL A 119 -0.41 -12.56 15.50
CA VAL A 119 0.48 -11.40 15.41
C VAL A 119 0.13 -10.33 16.44
N GLY A 120 -1.14 -10.18 16.83
CA GLY A 120 -1.58 -9.25 17.87
C GLY A 120 -1.08 -9.58 19.28
N LYS A 121 -0.56 -10.79 19.51
CA LYS A 121 -0.02 -11.25 20.78
C LYS A 121 1.25 -10.50 21.23
N TYR A 122 1.87 -9.73 20.32
CA TYR A 122 3.09 -8.99 20.63
C TYR A 122 2.84 -7.49 20.51
N LYS A 123 3.38 -6.72 21.48
CA LYS A 123 3.46 -5.26 21.38
C LYS A 123 4.16 -4.92 20.07
N GLY A 124 3.43 -4.32 19.10
CA GLY A 124 3.90 -4.15 17.72
C GLY A 124 3.19 -5.05 16.69
N GLY A 125 2.07 -5.70 17.02
CA GLY A 125 1.27 -6.51 16.08
C GLY A 125 0.80 -5.74 14.84
N LYS A 126 0.40 -4.47 14.99
CA LYS A 126 0.09 -3.58 13.87
C LYS A 126 1.27 -3.33 12.94
N ASP A 127 2.50 -3.34 13.44
CA ASP A 127 3.70 -3.19 12.63
C ASP A 127 3.88 -4.38 11.69
N HIS A 128 3.52 -5.59 12.14
CA HIS A 128 3.57 -6.76 11.27
C HIS A 128 2.58 -6.66 10.10
N LEU A 129 1.34 -6.29 10.38
CA LEU A 129 0.35 -6.08 9.33
C LEU A 129 0.78 -4.95 8.39
N ALA A 130 1.39 -3.90 8.93
CA ALA A 130 1.94 -2.81 8.14
C ALA A 130 3.13 -3.23 7.25
N ILE A 131 3.96 -4.21 7.66
CA ILE A 131 4.99 -4.80 6.78
C ILE A 131 4.35 -5.49 5.58
N ILE A 132 3.32 -6.31 5.81
CA ILE A 132 2.60 -7.02 4.74
C ILE A 132 2.00 -6.02 3.74
N ASP A 133 1.28 -5.00 4.26
CA ASP A 133 0.71 -3.93 3.46
C ASP A 133 1.80 -3.16 2.69
N SER A 134 2.95 -2.91 3.33
CA SER A 134 4.08 -2.20 2.71
C SER A 134 4.72 -2.98 1.58
N GLN A 135 4.88 -4.29 1.70
CA GLN A 135 5.42 -5.13 0.63
C GLN A 135 4.54 -5.05 -0.63
N THR A 136 3.20 -5.09 -0.47
CA THR A 136 2.26 -4.93 -1.57
C THR A 136 2.32 -3.52 -2.17
N ALA A 137 2.32 -2.49 -1.33
CA ALA A 137 2.40 -1.10 -1.78
C ALA A 137 3.72 -0.80 -2.50
N THR A 138 4.85 -1.30 -1.99
CA THR A 138 6.17 -1.14 -2.62
C THR A 138 6.23 -1.84 -3.97
N ALA A 139 5.71 -3.06 -4.09
CA ALA A 139 5.64 -3.77 -5.37
C ALA A 139 4.89 -2.98 -6.44
N LYS A 140 3.75 -2.39 -6.08
CA LYS A 140 2.98 -1.48 -6.95
C LYS A 140 3.77 -0.22 -7.29
N GLN A 141 4.40 0.41 -6.30
CA GLN A 141 5.14 1.66 -6.46
C GLN A 141 6.35 1.51 -7.38
N ILE A 142 7.04 0.36 -7.36
CA ILE A 142 8.17 0.07 -8.24
C ILE A 142 7.76 0.11 -9.71
N ALA A 143 6.59 -0.42 -10.10
CA ALA A 143 6.10 -0.30 -11.47
C ALA A 143 5.89 1.16 -11.89
N ILE A 144 5.28 1.97 -11.02
CA ILE A 144 5.08 3.42 -11.26
C ILE A 144 6.41 4.14 -11.37
N HIS A 145 7.37 3.85 -10.50
CA HIS A 145 8.70 4.46 -10.53
C HIS A 145 9.50 4.05 -11.77
N ALA A 146 9.29 2.84 -12.30
CA ALA A 146 9.95 2.38 -13.51
C ALA A 146 9.37 3.02 -14.79
N THR A 147 8.06 3.31 -14.81
CA THR A 147 7.40 3.92 -15.97
C THR A 147 7.53 5.44 -16.01
N THR A 148 7.51 6.11 -14.85
CA THR A 148 7.49 7.58 -14.74
C THR A 148 8.66 8.27 -15.48
N PRO A 149 9.95 7.88 -15.31
CA PRO A 149 11.05 8.52 -16.01
C PRO A 149 10.95 8.39 -17.54
N VAL A 150 10.46 7.23 -17.99
CA VAL A 150 10.26 6.97 -19.43
C VAL A 150 9.13 7.86 -19.99
N LEU A 151 8.01 7.99 -19.26
CA LEU A 151 6.93 8.91 -19.64
C LEU A 151 7.40 10.37 -19.68
N ASN A 152 8.21 10.79 -18.69
CA ASN A 152 8.83 12.10 -18.66
C ASN A 152 9.74 12.32 -19.89
N ARG A 153 10.56 11.31 -20.23
CA ARG A 153 11.40 11.34 -21.43
C ARG A 153 10.56 11.51 -22.69
N MET A 154 9.52 10.69 -22.89
CA MET A 154 8.65 10.80 -24.06
C MET A 154 7.93 12.14 -24.11
N PHE A 155 7.48 12.67 -22.97
CA PHE A 155 6.90 14.01 -22.88
C PHE A 155 7.90 15.11 -23.26
N TRP A 156 9.15 15.01 -22.83
CA TRP A 156 10.21 15.95 -23.22
C TRP A 156 10.49 15.87 -24.72
N LEU A 157 10.63 14.67 -25.30
CA LEU A 157 10.88 14.44 -26.71
C LEU A 157 9.79 15.04 -27.60
N ARG A 158 8.53 15.00 -27.21
CA ARG A 158 7.43 15.63 -27.93
C ARG A 158 7.59 17.14 -28.11
N ARG A 159 8.14 17.82 -27.09
CA ARG A 159 8.37 19.27 -27.11
C ARG A 159 9.59 19.66 -27.93
N HIS A 160 10.55 18.74 -28.03
CA HIS A 160 11.84 18.99 -28.68
C HIS A 160 12.05 18.20 -29.97
N ARG A 161 10.97 17.69 -30.57
CA ARG A 161 11.03 16.80 -31.74
C ARG A 161 11.72 17.41 -32.98
N SER A 162 11.78 18.72 -33.08
CA SER A 162 12.48 19.46 -34.18
C SER A 162 13.99 19.66 -33.92
N ASN A 163 14.47 19.30 -32.72
CA ASN A 163 15.89 19.48 -32.39
C ASN A 163 16.75 18.36 -33.01
N ASP A 164 17.94 18.73 -33.46
CA ASP A 164 18.91 17.77 -34.01
C ASP A 164 19.55 16.93 -32.90
N GLN A 165 19.75 17.52 -31.71
CA GLN A 165 20.25 16.82 -30.53
C GLN A 165 19.12 16.58 -29.51
N LEU A 166 18.87 15.30 -29.21
CA LEU A 166 17.84 14.87 -28.29
C LEU A 166 18.42 14.27 -26.99
N SER A 167 19.72 14.31 -26.78
CA SER A 167 20.34 13.88 -25.53
C SER A 167 20.00 14.85 -24.40
N ASN A 168 19.57 14.31 -23.25
CA ASN A 168 19.11 15.11 -22.12
C ASN A 168 19.47 14.45 -20.79
N GLN A 169 19.91 15.24 -19.82
CA GLN A 169 20.18 14.80 -18.47
C GLN A 169 19.30 15.60 -17.50
N ASN A 170 18.35 14.93 -16.85
CA ASN A 170 17.46 15.55 -15.89
C ASN A 170 17.57 14.87 -14.53
N ILE A 171 17.81 15.64 -13.49
CA ILE A 171 17.61 15.22 -12.10
C ILE A 171 16.33 15.88 -11.63
N ARG A 172 15.28 15.09 -11.37
CA ARG A 172 14.02 15.56 -10.81
C ARG A 172 13.88 15.12 -9.38
N LEU A 173 13.63 16.07 -8.50
CA LEU A 173 13.31 15.83 -7.10
C LEU A 173 11.81 16.00 -6.94
N ASN A 174 11.09 14.89 -6.69
CA ASN A 174 9.65 14.93 -6.42
C ASN A 174 9.42 14.97 -4.92
N PHE A 175 9.04 16.14 -4.40
CA PHE A 175 8.72 16.32 -3.00
C PHE A 175 7.21 16.36 -2.79
N SER A 176 6.72 15.59 -1.83
CA SER A 176 5.33 15.68 -1.37
C SER A 176 5.06 16.91 -0.49
N ASN A 177 6.10 17.70 -0.19
CA ASN A 177 6.03 18.90 0.64
C ASN A 177 6.69 20.09 -0.07
N SER A 178 5.96 21.19 -0.21
CA SER A 178 6.36 22.43 -0.91
C SER A 178 7.65 23.08 -0.41
N MET A 179 8.07 22.81 0.83
CA MET A 179 9.27 23.42 1.44
C MET A 179 10.58 22.83 0.92
N MET A 180 10.56 21.66 0.29
CA MET A 180 11.76 21.01 -0.25
C MET A 180 11.91 21.16 -1.78
N ALA A 181 10.92 21.69 -2.46
CA ALA A 181 10.97 21.92 -3.91
C ALA A 181 12.07 22.94 -4.31
N SER A 182 12.41 23.87 -3.40
CA SER A 182 13.49 24.86 -3.61
C SER A 182 14.91 24.28 -3.57
N LEU A 183 15.11 23.05 -3.10
CA LEU A 183 16.41 22.38 -3.08
C LEU A 183 16.80 21.77 -4.45
N SER A 184 15.82 21.57 -5.33
CA SER A 184 16.08 21.02 -6.68
C SER A 184 16.85 21.95 -7.61
N GLU A 185 16.85 23.26 -7.32
CA GLU A 185 17.53 24.27 -8.11
C GLU A 185 19.03 24.40 -7.80
N MET A 186 19.53 23.72 -6.75
CA MET A 186 20.91 23.92 -6.25
C MET A 186 21.91 22.83 -6.66
N LEU A 187 21.52 21.81 -7.43
CA LEU A 187 22.44 20.74 -7.80
C LEU A 187 23.10 21.01 -9.18
N PRO A 188 24.43 21.24 -9.24
CA PRO A 188 25.11 21.43 -10.50
C PRO A 188 25.22 20.11 -11.27
N VAL A 189 24.58 20.03 -12.42
CA VAL A 189 24.73 18.90 -13.35
C VAL A 189 26.07 19.05 -14.10
N SER A 190 26.92 18.03 -14.00
CA SER A 190 28.24 18.04 -14.62
C SER A 190 28.16 17.80 -16.15
N ASN A 191 28.59 18.73 -16.95
CA ASN A 191 28.67 18.66 -18.42
C ASN A 191 29.66 17.61 -18.97
N LYS A 192 30.45 16.93 -18.12
CA LYS A 192 31.47 15.97 -18.56
C LYS A 192 30.95 14.65 -19.14
N THR A 193 29.70 14.32 -18.91
CA THR A 193 29.11 13.07 -19.43
C THR A 193 28.75 13.19 -20.92
N ASN A 194 28.52 14.38 -21.43
CA ASN A 194 28.12 14.60 -22.83
C ASN A 194 29.24 14.25 -23.83
N GLU A 195 30.51 14.56 -23.54
CA GLU A 195 31.62 14.26 -24.45
C GLU A 195 31.90 12.77 -24.66
N LEU A 196 31.56 11.92 -23.70
CA LEU A 196 31.69 10.45 -23.81
C LEU A 196 30.55 9.83 -24.59
N LEU A 197 29.33 10.38 -24.46
CA LEU A 197 28.11 9.89 -25.09
C LEU A 197 28.01 10.33 -26.54
N ASP A 198 28.46 11.52 -26.90
CA ASP A 198 28.53 12.03 -28.28
C ASP A 198 29.44 11.20 -29.19
N LYS A 199 30.39 10.46 -28.62
CA LYS A 199 31.24 9.55 -29.35
C LYS A 199 30.66 8.17 -29.67
N LEU A 200 29.51 7.82 -29.05
CA LEU A 200 28.98 6.47 -29.12
C LEU A 200 28.06 6.22 -30.32
N SER A 201 27.36 7.22 -30.86
CA SER A 201 26.57 7.07 -32.10
C SER A 201 25.86 8.37 -32.49
N ASP A 202 25.89 8.75 -33.75
CA ASP A 202 25.12 9.87 -34.32
C ASP A 202 23.62 9.56 -34.42
N GLU A 203 23.22 8.32 -34.15
CA GLU A 203 21.80 7.84 -34.34
C GLU A 203 21.03 7.67 -33.03
N TRP A 204 21.72 7.59 -31.87
CA TRP A 204 21.10 7.33 -30.57
C TRP A 204 21.23 8.54 -29.65
N SER A 205 20.13 8.91 -29.04
CA SER A 205 20.08 9.96 -28.01
C SER A 205 20.07 9.32 -26.62
N PHE A 206 20.90 9.83 -25.72
CA PHE A 206 21.04 9.31 -24.36
C PHE A 206 20.39 10.26 -23.37
N TRP A 207 19.79 9.69 -22.32
CA TRP A 207 19.19 10.48 -21.26
C TRP A 207 19.39 9.84 -19.88
N SER A 208 19.29 10.65 -18.84
CA SER A 208 19.29 10.21 -17.46
C SER A 208 18.30 11.03 -16.63
N GLU A 209 17.70 10.40 -15.64
CA GLU A 209 16.78 11.05 -14.69
C GLU A 209 17.02 10.49 -13.30
N GLY A 210 17.23 11.37 -12.30
CA GLY A 210 17.20 11.06 -10.89
C GLY A 210 15.84 11.38 -10.31
N SER A 211 15.35 10.58 -9.35
CA SER A 211 14.09 10.81 -8.64
C SER A 211 14.23 10.56 -7.16
N ILE A 212 13.63 11.43 -6.34
CA ILE A 212 13.46 11.25 -4.91
C ILE A 212 11.99 11.54 -4.60
N SER A 213 11.36 10.68 -3.81
CA SER A 213 10.01 10.92 -3.34
C SER A 213 9.87 10.57 -1.86
N PHE A 214 8.99 11.29 -1.16
CA PHE A 214 8.69 11.10 0.25
C PHE A 214 7.19 10.92 0.42
N GLY A 215 6.81 9.96 1.25
CA GLY A 215 5.42 9.67 1.54
C GLY A 215 5.18 9.35 3.02
N ARG A 216 3.95 9.54 3.46
CA ARG A 216 3.49 9.11 4.79
C ARG A 216 2.09 8.53 4.69
N ALA A 217 1.87 7.43 5.39
CA ALA A 217 0.54 6.89 5.66
C ALA A 217 0.32 6.87 7.17
N GLY A 218 -0.84 7.33 7.62
CA GLY A 218 -1.21 7.37 9.04
C GLY A 218 -1.52 5.97 9.60
N ASP A 219 -1.67 5.90 10.93
CA ASP A 219 -2.20 4.72 11.60
C ASP A 219 -3.63 4.42 11.17
N THR A 220 -3.93 3.14 11.06
CA THR A 220 -5.30 2.63 10.91
C THR A 220 -5.63 1.70 12.07
N SER A 221 -6.86 1.19 12.14
CA SER A 221 -7.25 0.18 13.13
C SER A 221 -6.38 -1.09 13.05
N HIS A 222 -5.84 -1.41 11.86
CA HIS A 222 -5.17 -2.69 11.59
C HIS A 222 -3.72 -2.57 11.12
N SER A 223 -3.18 -1.37 10.94
CA SER A 223 -1.84 -1.16 10.38
C SER A 223 -1.21 0.09 10.97
N SER A 224 0.05 -0.02 11.40
CA SER A 224 0.82 1.11 11.92
C SER A 224 1.15 2.12 10.83
N SER A 225 1.40 3.36 11.24
CA SER A 225 1.86 4.43 10.35
C SER A 225 3.14 4.04 9.61
N LYS A 226 3.32 4.62 8.44
CA LYS A 226 4.46 4.36 7.56
C LYS A 226 5.06 5.67 7.09
N LYS A 227 6.38 5.74 7.11
CA LYS A 227 7.16 6.77 6.43
C LYS A 227 7.87 6.08 5.26
N ILE A 228 7.75 6.65 4.08
CA ILE A 228 8.25 6.06 2.83
C ILE A 228 9.21 7.04 2.20
N ASP A 229 10.44 6.62 1.99
CA ASP A 229 11.48 7.37 1.30
C ASP A 229 11.94 6.55 0.08
N SER A 230 11.72 7.08 -1.13
CA SER A 230 12.08 6.40 -2.37
C SER A 230 13.07 7.23 -3.16
N LYS A 231 14.11 6.59 -3.67
CA LYS A 231 15.14 7.22 -4.51
C LYS A 231 15.51 6.30 -5.65
N GLY A 232 15.89 6.90 -6.79
CA GLY A 232 16.30 6.11 -7.93
C GLY A 232 16.95 6.92 -9.02
N VAL A 233 17.64 6.21 -9.88
CA VAL A 233 18.28 6.76 -11.07
C VAL A 233 17.90 5.91 -12.29
N SER A 234 17.57 6.58 -13.36
CA SER A 234 17.21 5.98 -14.64
C SER A 234 18.16 6.47 -15.72
N PHE A 235 18.52 5.56 -16.60
CA PHE A 235 19.29 5.83 -17.80
C PHE A 235 18.58 5.23 -18.99
N GLY A 236 18.58 5.92 -20.09
CA GLY A 236 17.98 5.37 -21.31
C GLY A 236 18.64 5.88 -22.57
N MET A 237 18.30 5.23 -23.64
CA MET A 237 18.69 5.58 -24.98
C MET A 237 17.52 5.40 -25.92
N ASP A 238 17.36 6.32 -26.85
CA ASP A 238 16.30 6.25 -27.85
C ASP A 238 16.81 6.63 -29.24
N LYS A 239 16.14 6.09 -30.23
CA LYS A 239 16.41 6.34 -31.65
C LYS A 239 15.18 6.88 -32.32
N LYS A 240 15.30 8.00 -32.99
CA LYS A 240 14.28 8.60 -33.82
C LYS A 240 14.24 7.87 -35.17
N ILE A 241 13.07 7.34 -35.53
CA ILE A 241 12.84 6.71 -36.84
C ILE A 241 12.29 7.74 -37.82
N SER A 242 11.43 8.63 -37.35
CA SER A 242 10.86 9.75 -38.08
C SER A 242 10.51 10.85 -37.08
N GLU A 243 10.04 12.01 -37.56
CA GLU A 243 9.68 13.13 -36.67
C GLU A 243 8.74 12.73 -35.52
N ASN A 244 7.84 11.79 -35.75
CA ASN A 244 6.80 11.40 -34.82
C ASN A 244 6.91 9.96 -34.31
N LYS A 245 7.98 9.22 -34.72
CA LYS A 245 8.16 7.81 -34.34
C LYS A 245 9.54 7.58 -33.76
N LEU A 246 9.56 7.04 -32.57
CA LEU A 246 10.79 6.66 -31.87
C LEU A 246 10.61 5.36 -31.09
N TYR A 247 11.72 4.72 -30.76
CA TYR A 247 11.78 3.66 -29.77
C TYR A 247 13.02 3.79 -28.92
N GLY A 248 13.00 3.20 -27.73
CA GLY A 248 14.15 3.27 -26.83
C GLY A 248 14.11 2.18 -25.76
N TYR A 249 15.19 2.16 -25.00
CA TYR A 249 15.44 1.28 -23.89
C TYR A 249 15.74 2.11 -22.64
N ALA A 250 15.28 1.67 -21.50
CA ALA A 250 15.63 2.30 -20.24
C ALA A 250 16.00 1.26 -19.18
N PHE A 251 16.98 1.63 -18.37
CA PHE A 251 17.41 0.93 -17.17
C PHE A 251 17.12 1.83 -15.96
N ARG A 252 16.63 1.26 -14.86
CA ARG A 252 16.45 1.96 -13.60
C ARG A 252 16.98 1.12 -12.44
N TYR A 253 17.70 1.77 -11.55
CA TYR A 253 17.95 1.30 -10.18
C TYR A 253 17.17 2.17 -9.21
N GLY A 254 16.45 1.54 -8.28
CA GLY A 254 15.66 2.22 -7.25
C GLY A 254 15.83 1.57 -5.90
N ARG A 255 15.70 2.39 -4.85
CA ARG A 255 15.65 1.95 -3.45
C ARG A 255 14.49 2.63 -2.76
N ASP A 256 13.64 1.82 -2.14
CA ASP A 256 12.48 2.22 -1.36
C ASP A 256 12.73 1.81 0.10
N GLU A 257 12.73 2.79 1.00
CA GLU A 257 12.93 2.62 2.45
C GLU A 257 11.61 2.95 3.15
N VAL A 258 11.09 2.03 3.97
CA VAL A 258 9.84 2.18 4.69
C VAL A 258 10.06 1.97 6.17
N ASP A 259 9.88 3.03 6.97
CA ASP A 259 9.82 2.96 8.42
C ASP A 259 8.38 2.68 8.85
N VAL A 260 8.17 1.70 9.71
CA VAL A 260 6.85 1.24 10.16
C VAL A 260 6.71 1.44 11.67
N GLY A 261 5.65 2.14 12.08
CA GLY A 261 5.32 2.39 13.48
C GLY A 261 6.41 3.14 14.23
N SER A 262 6.56 2.85 15.51
CA SER A 262 7.49 3.55 16.41
C SER A 262 8.55 2.63 17.05
N PHE A 263 8.53 1.35 16.75
CA PHE A 263 9.44 0.36 17.39
C PHE A 263 10.70 0.07 16.58
N GLY A 264 10.91 0.76 15.44
CA GLY A 264 12.07 0.58 14.56
C GLY A 264 11.93 -0.65 13.65
N THR A 265 10.72 -0.96 13.25
CA THR A 265 10.40 -1.90 12.18
C THR A 265 10.64 -1.22 10.83
N THR A 266 11.39 -1.87 9.94
CA THR A 266 11.79 -1.29 8.63
C THR A 266 11.61 -2.30 7.50
N LEU A 267 11.44 -1.76 6.29
CA LEU A 267 11.38 -2.51 5.04
C LEU A 267 12.19 -1.75 4.00
N ASP A 268 13.27 -2.34 3.52
CA ASP A 268 14.14 -1.77 2.50
C ASP A 268 14.07 -2.60 1.23
N THR A 269 13.72 -2.00 0.11
CA THR A 269 13.59 -2.69 -1.18
C THR A 269 14.49 -2.07 -2.23
N ASP A 270 15.44 -2.86 -2.73
CA ASP A 270 16.20 -2.53 -3.93
C ASP A 270 15.50 -3.10 -5.16
N SER A 271 15.45 -2.31 -6.23
CA SER A 271 14.85 -2.71 -7.50
C SER A 271 15.73 -2.38 -8.70
N ILE A 272 15.76 -3.30 -9.66
CA ILE A 272 16.38 -3.11 -10.96
C ILE A 272 15.32 -3.36 -12.01
N SER A 273 15.13 -2.40 -12.93
CA SER A 273 14.14 -2.47 -13.99
C SER A 273 14.79 -2.25 -15.37
N LEU A 274 14.28 -2.99 -16.35
CA LEU A 274 14.58 -2.80 -17.76
C LEU A 274 13.28 -2.60 -18.51
N SER A 275 13.20 -1.63 -19.39
CA SER A 275 12.03 -1.36 -20.21
C SER A 275 12.36 -1.02 -21.66
N LEU A 276 11.43 -1.39 -22.54
CA LEU A 276 11.31 -0.93 -23.90
C LEU A 276 10.21 0.14 -23.92
N TYR A 277 10.39 1.16 -24.73
CA TYR A 277 9.36 2.17 -24.93
C TYR A 277 9.35 2.71 -26.35
N GLY A 278 8.26 3.34 -26.72
CA GLY A 278 8.15 3.98 -28.02
C GLY A 278 6.94 4.85 -28.18
N THR A 279 7.01 5.75 -29.13
CA THR A 279 5.91 6.61 -29.57
C THR A 279 5.55 6.28 -31.00
N PHE A 280 4.24 6.12 -31.24
CA PHE A 280 3.66 5.78 -32.54
C PHE A 280 2.58 6.81 -32.88
N PRO A 281 2.70 7.51 -34.04
CA PRO A 281 1.67 8.42 -34.47
C PRO A 281 0.43 7.62 -34.90
N HIS A 282 -0.75 8.08 -34.46
CA HIS A 282 -2.03 7.65 -35.02
C HIS A 282 -2.38 8.52 -36.25
N ASP A 283 -2.15 9.83 -36.09
CA ASP A 283 -2.17 10.85 -37.14
C ASP A 283 -1.24 12.01 -36.75
N ASP A 284 -1.36 13.17 -37.38
CA ASP A 284 -0.46 14.32 -37.16
C ASP A 284 -0.61 14.92 -35.76
N GLU A 285 -1.75 14.74 -35.08
CA GLU A 285 -2.04 15.34 -33.78
C GLU A 285 -2.16 14.31 -32.65
N ARG A 286 -2.40 13.03 -32.96
CA ARG A 286 -2.70 11.97 -31.99
C ARG A 286 -1.63 10.91 -31.98
N PHE A 287 -1.27 10.47 -30.78
CA PHE A 287 -0.14 9.57 -30.56
C PHE A 287 -0.49 8.49 -29.54
N ILE A 288 0.12 7.33 -29.73
CA ILE A 288 0.13 6.24 -28.77
C ILE A 288 1.55 6.09 -28.28
N GLU A 289 1.74 6.08 -26.97
CA GLU A 289 3.00 5.75 -26.32
C GLU A 289 2.85 4.43 -25.58
N GLY A 290 3.85 3.58 -25.72
CA GLY A 290 3.89 2.28 -25.06
C GLY A 290 5.16 2.09 -24.25
N ILE A 291 5.03 1.44 -23.09
CA ILE A 291 6.13 0.99 -22.26
C ILE A 291 5.85 -0.47 -21.90
N LEU A 292 6.87 -1.30 -22.00
CA LEU A 292 6.85 -2.67 -21.51
C LEU A 292 8.17 -2.96 -20.81
N GLY A 293 8.12 -3.51 -19.61
CA GLY A 293 9.32 -3.75 -18.84
C GLY A 293 9.23 -4.88 -17.85
N VAL A 294 10.39 -5.19 -17.28
CA VAL A 294 10.56 -6.20 -16.23
C VAL A 294 11.38 -5.62 -15.09
N SER A 295 11.10 -6.08 -13.86
CA SER A 295 11.87 -5.70 -12.67
C SER A 295 12.26 -6.91 -11.84
N LYS A 296 13.39 -6.80 -11.16
CA LYS A 296 13.77 -7.65 -10.03
C LYS A 296 13.75 -6.81 -8.77
N LEU A 297 13.19 -7.40 -7.71
CA LEU A 297 13.02 -6.78 -6.40
C LEU A 297 13.77 -7.63 -5.37
N LYS A 298 14.44 -6.96 -4.44
CA LYS A 298 15.02 -7.58 -3.26
C LYS A 298 14.63 -6.73 -2.06
N THR A 299 13.89 -7.31 -1.14
CA THR A 299 13.38 -6.65 0.05
C THR A 299 14.03 -7.27 1.28
N ASP A 300 14.74 -6.46 2.05
CA ASP A 300 15.21 -6.78 3.38
C ASP A 300 14.27 -6.12 4.40
N HIS A 301 13.88 -6.85 5.44
CA HIS A 301 13.06 -6.27 6.50
C HIS A 301 13.56 -6.64 7.89
N VAL A 302 13.30 -5.74 8.82
CA VAL A 302 13.53 -5.88 10.24
C VAL A 302 12.20 -5.65 10.95
N ARG A 303 11.67 -6.66 11.63
CA ARG A 303 10.46 -6.55 12.42
C ARG A 303 10.80 -6.58 13.91
N LYS A 304 10.47 -5.51 14.62
CA LYS A 304 10.70 -5.36 16.05
C LYS A 304 9.38 -5.40 16.82
N GLY A 305 9.36 -6.02 17.98
CA GLY A 305 8.21 -6.07 18.86
C GLY A 305 8.38 -7.07 19.99
N GLY A 306 7.82 -6.79 21.16
CA GLY A 306 7.92 -7.64 22.34
C GLY A 306 9.34 -7.90 22.82
N GLY A 307 10.27 -6.92 22.64
CA GLY A 307 11.69 -7.07 23.01
C GLY A 307 12.51 -7.92 22.02
N ASN A 308 11.92 -8.43 20.95
CA ASN A 308 12.58 -9.30 19.98
C ASN A 308 12.75 -8.62 18.62
N THR A 309 13.82 -8.99 17.92
CA THR A 309 14.08 -8.58 16.54
C THR A 309 13.99 -9.81 15.63
N ARG A 310 13.31 -9.66 14.49
CA ARG A 310 13.19 -10.66 13.43
C ARG A 310 13.64 -10.03 12.14
N THR A 311 14.33 -10.80 11.34
CA THR A 311 14.83 -10.32 10.04
C THR A 311 14.43 -11.29 8.95
N GLY A 312 14.26 -10.79 7.75
CA GLY A 312 13.95 -11.61 6.59
C GLY A 312 14.35 -10.92 5.29
N ASN A 313 14.47 -11.74 4.26
CA ASN A 313 14.78 -11.30 2.91
C ASN A 313 13.79 -11.92 1.94
N ARG A 314 13.17 -11.10 1.11
CA ARG A 314 12.18 -11.52 0.12
C ARG A 314 12.57 -11.04 -1.27
N ASN A 315 12.67 -11.96 -2.20
CA ASN A 315 12.87 -11.63 -3.61
C ASN A 315 11.54 -11.51 -4.34
N GLY A 316 11.52 -10.71 -5.40
CA GLY A 316 10.38 -10.57 -6.29
C GLY A 316 10.79 -10.41 -7.75
N SER A 317 9.86 -10.69 -8.64
CA SER A 317 9.98 -10.38 -10.06
C SER A 317 8.68 -9.77 -10.55
N GLN A 318 8.80 -8.80 -11.45
CA GLN A 318 7.67 -8.01 -11.93
C GLN A 318 7.74 -7.87 -13.44
N VAL A 319 6.57 -7.93 -14.08
CA VAL A 319 6.36 -7.46 -15.44
C VAL A 319 5.42 -6.27 -15.34
N PHE A 320 5.70 -5.20 -16.08
CA PHE A 320 4.87 -4.01 -16.08
C PHE A 320 4.74 -3.43 -17.48
N GLY A 321 3.67 -2.68 -17.70
CA GLY A 321 3.44 -1.98 -18.95
C GLY A 321 2.55 -0.76 -18.77
N SER A 322 2.69 0.18 -19.69
CA SER A 322 1.87 1.39 -19.77
C SER A 322 1.52 1.68 -21.21
N ILE A 323 0.28 2.07 -21.45
CA ILE A 323 -0.18 2.59 -22.74
C ILE A 323 -0.80 3.95 -22.46
N ASN A 324 -0.29 4.96 -23.15
CA ASN A 324 -0.76 6.34 -23.06
C ASN A 324 -1.22 6.81 -24.44
N TYR A 325 -2.47 7.24 -24.54
CA TYR A 325 -3.01 7.90 -25.71
C TYR A 325 -3.16 9.39 -25.41
N PHE A 326 -2.61 10.23 -26.27
CA PHE A 326 -2.69 11.67 -26.12
C PHE A 326 -2.88 12.37 -27.47
N THR A 327 -3.38 13.58 -27.41
CA THR A 327 -3.40 14.51 -28.52
C THR A 327 -2.76 15.83 -28.11
N THR A 328 -2.30 16.63 -29.07
CA THR A 328 -1.72 17.94 -28.79
C THR A 328 -2.46 18.98 -29.61
N TYR A 329 -3.08 19.93 -28.91
CA TYR A 329 -3.71 21.11 -29.52
C TYR A 329 -2.81 22.31 -29.30
N GLN A 330 -2.41 22.94 -30.40
CA GLN A 330 -1.69 24.20 -30.35
C GLN A 330 -2.68 25.34 -30.36
N LYS A 331 -2.66 26.19 -29.35
CA LYS A 331 -3.53 27.36 -29.25
C LYS A 331 -2.70 28.59 -28.91
N GLU A 332 -2.47 29.44 -29.93
CA GLU A 332 -1.70 30.68 -29.85
C GLU A 332 -0.33 30.54 -29.16
N LYS A 333 -0.31 30.65 -27.81
CA LYS A 333 0.90 30.63 -26.98
C LYS A 333 1.07 29.36 -26.15
N PHE A 334 0.11 28.43 -26.16
CA PHE A 334 0.14 27.24 -25.31
C PHE A 334 -0.16 25.97 -26.10
N ASN A 335 0.57 24.91 -25.76
CA ASN A 335 0.22 23.58 -26.18
C ASN A 335 -0.60 22.91 -25.04
N ILE A 336 -1.74 22.37 -25.38
CA ILE A 336 -2.60 21.61 -24.46
C ILE A 336 -2.59 20.16 -24.92
N SER A 337 -2.16 19.26 -24.06
CA SER A 337 -2.08 17.83 -24.36
C SER A 337 -2.93 17.01 -23.39
N PRO A 338 -4.24 16.82 -23.68
CA PRO A 338 -5.04 15.85 -22.94
C PRO A 338 -4.55 14.43 -23.22
N ASN A 339 -4.67 13.57 -22.20
CA ASN A 339 -4.24 12.19 -22.29
C ASN A 339 -5.13 11.25 -21.48
N ILE A 340 -5.07 9.99 -21.85
CA ILE A 340 -5.60 8.85 -21.10
C ILE A 340 -4.54 7.75 -21.09
N ARG A 341 -4.29 7.18 -19.91
CA ARG A 341 -3.25 6.18 -19.72
C ARG A 341 -3.79 4.99 -18.93
N ILE A 342 -3.32 3.81 -19.27
CA ILE A 342 -3.53 2.57 -18.53
C ILE A 342 -2.16 2.03 -18.16
N ASP A 343 -1.99 1.77 -16.86
CA ASP A 343 -0.79 1.14 -16.28
C ASP A 343 -1.18 -0.20 -15.70
N LEU A 344 -0.44 -1.25 -16.04
CA LEU A 344 -0.65 -2.60 -15.56
C LEU A 344 0.67 -3.18 -15.04
N SER A 345 0.61 -3.96 -13.95
CA SER A 345 1.74 -4.80 -13.56
C SER A 345 1.31 -6.11 -12.89
N TYR A 346 2.19 -7.08 -12.99
CA TYR A 346 2.10 -8.37 -12.31
C TYR A 346 3.41 -8.62 -11.57
N THR A 347 3.33 -8.70 -10.25
CA THR A 347 4.49 -8.93 -9.38
C THR A 347 4.33 -10.23 -8.63
N GLU A 348 5.33 -11.08 -8.71
CA GLU A 348 5.45 -12.28 -7.91
C GLU A 348 6.48 -12.07 -6.82
N LEU A 349 6.04 -12.13 -5.56
CA LEU A 349 6.88 -12.10 -4.37
C LEU A 349 7.11 -13.53 -3.89
N SER A 350 8.36 -13.93 -3.76
CA SER A 350 8.75 -15.29 -3.39
C SER A 350 8.36 -15.65 -1.97
N LYS A 351 8.24 -16.95 -1.68
CA LYS A 351 8.20 -17.47 -0.32
C LYS A 351 9.48 -17.13 0.42
N TYR A 352 9.37 -16.78 1.71
CA TYR A 352 10.52 -16.59 2.57
C TYR A 352 10.20 -16.89 4.04
N SER A 353 11.22 -16.99 4.88
CA SER A 353 11.09 -17.17 6.31
C SER A 353 11.89 -16.11 7.05
N GLU A 354 11.32 -15.58 8.11
CA GLU A 354 12.04 -14.74 9.07
C GLU A 354 12.98 -15.60 9.92
N THR A 355 13.97 -14.95 10.52
CA THR A 355 14.82 -15.48 11.58
C THR A 355 14.52 -14.76 12.90
N GLY A 356 14.75 -15.43 14.04
CA GLY A 356 14.50 -14.88 15.38
C GLY A 356 13.34 -15.56 16.10
N VAL A 357 13.02 -15.09 17.31
CA VAL A 357 11.94 -15.66 18.16
C VAL A 357 10.57 -15.28 17.56
N ALA A 358 9.64 -16.23 17.50
CA ALA A 358 8.32 -16.08 16.90
C ALA A 358 8.38 -15.59 15.44
N SER A 359 9.27 -16.20 14.68
CA SER A 359 9.46 -15.95 13.25
C SER A 359 8.29 -16.47 12.43
N LEU A 360 8.05 -15.81 11.30
CA LEU A 360 6.99 -16.14 10.35
C LEU A 360 7.56 -16.72 9.06
N VAL A 361 6.78 -17.58 8.45
CA VAL A 361 6.98 -18.09 7.09
C VAL A 361 5.89 -17.47 6.25
N TYR A 362 6.29 -16.77 5.19
CA TYR A 362 5.39 -16.19 4.21
C TYR A 362 5.38 -17.04 2.95
N ASN A 363 4.21 -17.33 2.45
CA ASN A 363 4.04 -18.01 1.18
C ASN A 363 4.32 -17.06 0.01
N LYS A 364 4.38 -17.61 -1.19
CA LYS A 364 4.39 -16.85 -2.42
C LYS A 364 3.14 -15.93 -2.46
N GLN A 365 3.32 -14.71 -2.93
CA GLN A 365 2.24 -13.72 -3.04
C GLN A 365 2.28 -13.11 -4.44
N VAL A 366 1.12 -12.90 -5.01
CA VAL A 366 0.94 -12.18 -6.27
C VAL A 366 0.34 -10.82 -5.99
N VAL A 367 0.93 -9.79 -6.59
CA VAL A 367 0.43 -8.42 -6.56
C VAL A 367 0.17 -7.99 -8.00
N GLU A 368 -1.09 -7.95 -8.36
CA GLU A 368 -1.54 -7.41 -9.64
C GLU A 368 -1.92 -5.95 -9.46
N THR A 369 -1.55 -5.09 -10.39
CA THR A 369 -1.96 -3.68 -10.36
C THR A 369 -2.58 -3.28 -11.68
N GLY A 370 -3.63 -2.46 -11.58
CA GLY A 370 -4.31 -1.86 -12.72
C GLY A 370 -4.75 -0.45 -12.38
N MET A 371 -4.29 0.51 -13.16
CA MET A 371 -4.62 1.92 -12.96
C MET A 371 -5.01 2.55 -14.30
N ILE A 372 -6.09 3.31 -14.31
CA ILE A 372 -6.46 4.19 -15.40
C ILE A 372 -6.30 5.64 -14.96
N SER A 373 -5.64 6.42 -15.79
CA SER A 373 -5.38 7.85 -15.54
C SER A 373 -5.88 8.68 -16.68
N SER A 374 -6.41 9.85 -16.39
CA SER A 374 -6.80 10.85 -17.39
C SER A 374 -6.38 12.23 -16.92
N GLY A 375 -5.85 13.02 -17.82
CA GLY A 375 -5.33 14.32 -17.47
C GLY A 375 -5.05 15.21 -18.67
N PHE A 376 -4.39 16.31 -18.39
CA PHE A 376 -3.88 17.21 -19.43
C PHE A 376 -2.57 17.84 -18.98
N ASN A 377 -1.73 18.17 -19.95
CA ASN A 377 -0.53 18.96 -19.77
C ASN A 377 -0.64 20.26 -20.56
N LEU A 378 -0.21 21.34 -19.94
CA LEU A 378 -0.03 22.66 -20.54
C LEU A 378 1.46 22.93 -20.67
N SER A 379 1.92 23.35 -21.81
CA SER A 379 3.30 23.75 -22.00
C SER A 379 3.42 24.96 -22.95
N ASN A 380 4.48 25.73 -22.77
CA ASN A 380 4.86 26.82 -23.65
C ASN A 380 6.37 26.88 -23.80
N ILE A 381 6.85 27.51 -24.85
CA ILE A 381 8.25 27.87 -25.03
C ILE A 381 8.30 29.39 -25.20
N ILE A 382 9.04 30.05 -24.31
CA ILE A 382 9.16 31.49 -24.25
C ILE A 382 10.66 31.85 -24.42
N ASP A 383 11.00 32.42 -25.54
CA ASP A 383 12.34 32.94 -25.77
C ASP A 383 12.44 34.41 -25.32
N TYR A 384 13.35 34.67 -24.38
CA TYR A 384 13.65 36.02 -23.91
C TYR A 384 15.16 36.27 -23.94
N ASN A 385 15.60 37.08 -24.89
CA ASN A 385 17.02 37.34 -25.21
C ASN A 385 17.77 36.02 -25.53
N SER A 386 18.72 35.64 -24.68
CA SER A 386 19.52 34.42 -24.82
C SER A 386 19.00 33.27 -23.93
N LEU A 387 17.84 33.43 -23.30
CA LEU A 387 17.26 32.47 -22.39
C LEU A 387 15.94 31.91 -22.96
N THR A 388 15.79 30.60 -22.96
CA THR A 388 14.54 29.91 -23.30
C THR A 388 13.91 29.39 -22.02
N PHE A 389 12.67 29.81 -21.75
CA PHE A 389 11.85 29.31 -20.65
C PHE A 389 10.83 28.31 -21.18
N GLU A 390 10.75 27.14 -20.54
CA GLU A 390 9.79 26.10 -20.89
C GLU A 390 8.82 25.83 -19.72
N PRO A 391 7.90 26.76 -19.42
CA PRO A 391 6.91 26.51 -18.39
C PRO A 391 6.00 25.34 -18.81
N ASN A 392 5.77 24.43 -17.87
CA ASN A 392 4.82 23.34 -18.05
C ASN A 392 4.04 23.12 -16.76
N ALA A 393 2.78 22.70 -16.89
CA ALA A 393 1.92 22.32 -15.80
C ALA A 393 1.00 21.18 -16.23
N GLY A 394 0.73 20.27 -15.34
CA GLY A 394 -0.17 19.15 -15.63
C GLY A 394 -1.06 18.80 -14.45
N LEU A 395 -2.21 18.23 -14.77
CA LEU A 395 -3.13 17.66 -13.81
C LEU A 395 -3.58 16.29 -14.32
N GLU A 396 -3.50 15.29 -13.46
CA GLU A 396 -3.88 13.91 -13.76
C GLU A 396 -4.74 13.34 -12.64
N PHE A 397 -5.85 12.72 -12.99
CA PHE A 397 -6.71 11.93 -12.13
C PHE A 397 -6.47 10.47 -12.41
N SER A 398 -6.28 9.68 -11.37
CA SER A 398 -6.06 8.24 -11.50
C SER A 398 -7.06 7.47 -10.64
N LEU A 399 -7.61 6.43 -11.24
CA LEU A 399 -8.44 5.41 -10.59
C LEU A 399 -7.67 4.10 -10.60
N ASP A 400 -7.43 3.58 -9.43
CA ASP A 400 -6.84 2.27 -9.21
C ASP A 400 -7.95 1.24 -9.14
N PHE A 401 -7.89 0.23 -9.98
CA PHE A 401 -8.82 -0.91 -10.04
C PHE A 401 -8.11 -2.25 -9.77
N SER A 402 -6.94 -2.18 -9.12
CA SER A 402 -6.16 -3.36 -8.74
C SER A 402 -6.97 -4.32 -7.88
N PRO A 403 -6.90 -5.63 -8.12
CA PRO A 403 -7.55 -6.60 -7.26
C PRO A 403 -6.89 -6.67 -5.88
N THR A 404 -7.59 -7.24 -4.91
CA THR A 404 -7.02 -7.55 -3.60
C THR A 404 -5.87 -8.53 -3.76
N SER A 405 -4.76 -8.26 -3.07
CA SER A 405 -3.60 -9.15 -3.02
C SER A 405 -3.61 -9.93 -1.71
N ASP A 406 -3.63 -11.25 -1.78
CA ASP A 406 -3.65 -12.11 -0.60
C ASP A 406 -2.24 -12.48 -0.15
N ALA A 407 -1.92 -12.14 1.09
CA ALA A 407 -0.69 -12.54 1.76
C ALA A 407 -0.98 -13.67 2.76
N THR A 408 -0.45 -14.86 2.51
CA THR A 408 -0.57 -16.02 3.40
C THR A 408 0.71 -16.24 4.18
N TYR A 409 0.58 -16.42 5.48
CA TYR A 409 1.71 -16.60 6.40
C TYR A 409 1.35 -17.52 7.57
N ARG A 410 2.35 -18.03 8.26
CA ARG A 410 2.21 -18.82 9.50
C ARG A 410 3.42 -18.64 10.41
N TYR A 411 3.27 -18.94 11.69
CA TYR A 411 4.45 -19.10 12.56
C TYR A 411 5.27 -20.31 12.14
N ILE A 412 6.59 -20.22 12.25
CA ILE A 412 7.48 -21.32 11.92
C ILE A 412 7.23 -22.57 12.81
N SER A 413 6.78 -22.33 14.04
CA SER A 413 6.43 -23.37 15.02
C SER A 413 5.02 -23.95 14.87
N GLN A 414 4.21 -23.44 13.92
CA GLN A 414 2.81 -23.81 13.76
C GLN A 414 2.52 -24.26 12.34
N THR A 415 1.48 -25.07 12.17
CA THR A 415 0.98 -25.51 10.86
C THR A 415 -0.17 -24.64 10.35
N THR A 416 -0.86 -23.92 11.24
CA THR A 416 -2.00 -23.05 10.89
C THR A 416 -1.52 -21.89 10.04
N GLU A 417 -2.14 -21.71 8.87
CA GLU A 417 -1.90 -20.59 7.97
C GLU A 417 -2.96 -19.51 8.14
N TYR A 418 -2.54 -18.28 8.01
CA TYR A 418 -3.36 -17.07 8.08
C TYR A 418 -3.25 -16.36 6.74
N THR A 419 -4.37 -15.88 6.22
CA THR A 419 -4.42 -15.12 4.97
C THR A 419 -4.96 -13.72 5.26
N ARG A 420 -4.24 -12.71 4.76
CA ARG A 420 -4.65 -11.31 4.80
C ARG A 420 -4.86 -10.79 3.39
N GLY A 421 -6.08 -10.39 3.08
CA GLY A 421 -6.39 -9.64 1.86
C GLY A 421 -5.99 -8.18 2.01
N ILE A 422 -5.21 -7.67 1.05
CA ILE A 422 -4.75 -6.28 0.99
C ILE A 422 -5.45 -5.60 -0.17
N GLY A 423 -6.43 -4.76 0.15
CA GLY A 423 -7.10 -3.91 -0.84
C GLY A 423 -6.13 -2.89 -1.42
N GLN A 424 -6.18 -2.69 -2.71
CA GLN A 424 -5.28 -1.80 -3.44
C GLN A 424 -6.00 -0.65 -4.13
N ASP A 425 -7.33 -0.70 -4.19
CA ASP A 425 -8.16 0.31 -4.83
C ASP A 425 -7.95 1.69 -4.19
N SER A 426 -7.77 2.67 -5.02
CA SER A 426 -7.57 4.05 -4.58
C SER A 426 -7.90 5.05 -5.68
N LYS A 427 -8.11 6.30 -5.25
CA LYS A 427 -8.24 7.44 -6.16
C LYS A 427 -7.15 8.43 -5.85
N SER A 428 -6.50 8.96 -6.86
CA SER A 428 -5.46 9.95 -6.67
C SER A 428 -5.55 11.10 -7.66
N ILE A 429 -5.04 12.24 -7.23
CA ILE A 429 -4.86 13.43 -8.06
C ILE A 429 -3.38 13.76 -8.01
N ARG A 430 -2.76 13.93 -9.16
CA ARG A 430 -1.38 14.35 -9.30
C ARG A 430 -1.32 15.67 -10.07
N GLY A 431 -0.61 16.63 -9.53
CA GLY A 431 -0.21 17.86 -10.21
C GLY A 431 1.30 17.89 -10.43
N ASN A 432 1.75 18.48 -11.53
CA ASN A 432 3.15 18.80 -11.79
C ASN A 432 3.26 20.22 -12.34
N ILE A 433 4.37 20.87 -12.03
CA ILE A 433 4.72 22.23 -12.52
C ILE A 433 6.14 22.18 -13.03
#